data_82078cedf70d0faf66be6ac3719f8df7
#
_entry.id   82078cedf70d0faf66be6ac3719f8df7
#
_cell.length_a   1.000
_cell.length_b   1.000
_cell.length_c   1.000
_cell.angle_alpha   90.00
_cell.angle_beta   90.00
_cell.angle_gamma   90.00
#
_symmetry.space_group_name_H-M   'P 1'
#
loop_
_entity.id
_entity.type
_entity.pdbx_description
1 polymer ?
#
loop_
_entity_poly.entity_id
_entity_poly.type
_entity_poly.pdbx_seq_one_letter_code
_entity_poly.pdbx_strand_id
1 'polypeptide(L)'
;MQKALILCKAGFDGKNVEGAGVYTAAALARFGVSTAAAAKIDGDFSDIIREFFRKNGVDDSLIAEENDDNFNVSPDDFDAVFITGEFVLDNENSYYFAKKICEECRKLEIPVVFDPGNFGEKENVEIIRDFALKAEVFVPAIEDAKQLCGLTEPEKIADYFISLGVNKIVITLGKQGAFFKSRVESGEAPTFRADKVVDVTGAGDAFAAGLISGVIEKIPLSEAVVRANACGCCAIQSEGFSFPSIQELREYMLTHRFVVDGCKDY
;
A
#
# COMPACT_ATOMS: atom_id res chain seq x y z
N MET A 1 -2.46 -13.14 16.75
CA MET A 1 -1.75 -11.93 16.32
C MET A 1 -2.09 -11.77 14.85
N GLN A 2 -2.50 -10.57 14.42
CA GLN A 2 -2.80 -10.29 13.01
C GLN A 2 -1.52 -10.41 12.16
N LYS A 3 -1.65 -10.93 10.94
CA LYS A 3 -0.52 -11.21 10.06
C LYS A 3 -0.76 -10.64 8.65
N ALA A 4 0.28 -10.06 8.05
CA ALA A 4 0.24 -9.57 6.68
C ALA A 4 1.41 -10.11 5.85
N LEU A 5 1.12 -10.46 4.60
CA LEU A 5 2.12 -10.79 3.59
C LEU A 5 2.26 -9.60 2.62
N ILE A 6 3.48 -9.19 2.37
CA ILE A 6 3.80 -8.08 1.46
C ILE A 6 4.61 -8.62 0.28
N LEU A 7 4.07 -8.50 -0.93
CA LEU A 7 4.79 -8.79 -2.17
C LEU A 7 5.34 -7.47 -2.71
N CYS A 8 6.64 -7.30 -2.63
CA CYS A 8 7.31 -6.06 -3.02
C CYS A 8 8.64 -6.32 -3.74
N LYS A 9 9.13 -5.30 -4.42
CA LYS A 9 10.52 -5.23 -4.91
C LYS A 9 11.30 -4.34 -3.96
N ALA A 10 12.51 -4.75 -3.59
CA ALA A 10 13.36 -3.97 -2.71
C ALA A 10 14.74 -3.75 -3.35
N GLY A 11 15.21 -2.52 -3.28
CA GLY A 11 16.51 -2.08 -3.80
C GLY A 11 17.28 -1.27 -2.78
N PHE A 12 18.44 -0.76 -3.20
CA PHE A 12 19.28 0.13 -2.41
C PHE A 12 19.87 1.22 -3.31
N ASP A 13 19.60 2.49 -3.00
CA ASP A 13 20.04 3.66 -3.78
C ASP A 13 21.47 4.13 -3.44
N GLY A 14 22.20 3.40 -2.61
CA GLY A 14 23.52 3.76 -2.06
C GLY A 14 23.45 4.49 -0.71
N LYS A 15 22.25 4.82 -0.23
CA LYS A 15 22.00 5.46 1.08
C LYS A 15 20.86 4.79 1.84
N ASN A 16 19.75 4.51 1.17
CA ASN A 16 18.54 3.96 1.79
C ASN A 16 18.09 2.69 1.05
N VAL A 17 17.44 1.80 1.78
CA VAL A 17 16.63 0.74 1.15
C VAL A 17 15.42 1.40 0.49
N GLU A 18 15.06 0.98 -0.71
CA GLU A 18 13.96 1.56 -1.48
C GLU A 18 13.05 0.47 -2.07
N GLY A 19 11.92 0.89 -2.61
CA GLY A 19 10.93 0.07 -3.28
C GLY A 19 9.55 0.18 -2.66
N ALA A 20 8.52 0.17 -3.51
CA ALA A 20 7.15 0.20 -3.06
C ALA A 20 6.83 -1.03 -2.21
N GLY A 21 6.19 -0.82 -1.07
CA GLY A 21 5.82 -1.87 -0.12
C GLY A 21 6.89 -2.20 0.94
N VAL A 22 8.16 -1.81 0.73
CA VAL A 22 9.23 -2.02 1.74
C VAL A 22 8.88 -1.29 3.04
N TYR A 23 8.52 -0.04 2.92
CA TYR A 23 8.17 0.80 4.06
C TYR A 23 6.76 0.52 4.58
N THR A 24 5.86 0.07 3.70
CA THR A 24 4.55 -0.46 4.10
C THR A 24 4.71 -1.65 5.07
N ALA A 25 5.64 -2.58 4.77
CA ALA A 25 5.94 -3.70 5.66
C ALA A 25 6.45 -3.24 7.03
N ALA A 26 7.39 -2.30 7.04
CA ALA A 26 7.95 -1.74 8.29
C ALA A 26 6.88 -0.99 9.11
N ALA A 27 6.01 -0.21 8.46
CA ALA A 27 4.92 0.50 9.13
C ALA A 27 3.89 -0.45 9.74
N LEU A 28 3.50 -1.52 9.05
CA LEU A 28 2.60 -2.55 9.57
C LEU A 28 3.18 -3.27 10.78
N ALA A 29 4.47 -3.64 10.72
CA ALA A 29 5.15 -4.25 11.86
C ALA A 29 5.14 -3.32 13.08
N ARG A 30 5.31 -2.00 12.88
CA ARG A 30 5.22 -1.01 13.95
C ARG A 30 3.80 -0.86 14.51
N PHE A 31 2.76 -1.17 13.75
CA PHE A 31 1.38 -1.25 14.24
C PHE A 31 1.10 -2.53 15.05
N GLY A 32 2.07 -3.44 15.15
CA GLY A 32 1.93 -4.72 15.84
C GLY A 32 1.32 -5.83 14.98
N VAL A 33 1.27 -5.64 13.67
CA VAL A 33 0.92 -6.70 12.70
C VAL A 33 2.18 -7.53 12.45
N SER A 34 2.10 -8.85 12.59
CA SER A 34 3.19 -9.75 12.20
C SER A 34 3.33 -9.74 10.68
N THR A 35 4.37 -9.12 10.18
CA THR A 35 4.53 -8.83 8.76
C THR A 35 5.67 -9.66 8.18
N ALA A 36 5.40 -10.36 7.07
CA ALA A 36 6.42 -11.05 6.27
C ALA A 36 6.54 -10.38 4.89
N ALA A 37 7.76 -10.21 4.40
CA ALA A 37 8.04 -9.67 3.08
C ALA A 37 8.50 -10.77 2.14
N ALA A 38 7.69 -11.06 1.11
CA ALA A 38 8.12 -11.80 -0.07
C ALA A 38 8.66 -10.79 -1.08
N ALA A 39 9.95 -10.53 -1.00
CA ALA A 39 10.60 -9.48 -1.77
C ALA A 39 11.63 -10.06 -2.75
N LYS A 40 11.67 -9.49 -3.97
CA LYS A 40 12.80 -9.64 -4.87
C LYS A 40 13.85 -8.58 -4.56
N ILE A 41 15.09 -9.01 -4.42
CA ILE A 41 16.22 -8.13 -4.08
C ILE A 41 17.41 -8.36 -5.01
N ASP A 42 18.17 -7.30 -5.22
CA ASP A 42 19.48 -7.39 -5.86
C ASP A 42 20.48 -8.06 -4.89
N GLY A 43 21.15 -9.11 -5.38
CA GLY A 43 22.08 -9.92 -4.58
C GLY A 43 23.22 -9.13 -3.96
N ASP A 44 23.69 -8.07 -4.63
CA ASP A 44 24.79 -7.23 -4.13
C ASP A 44 24.42 -6.46 -2.84
N PHE A 45 23.13 -6.25 -2.59
CA PHE A 45 22.61 -5.50 -1.42
C PHE A 45 21.78 -6.36 -0.47
N SER A 46 21.78 -7.68 -0.64
CA SER A 46 20.95 -8.62 0.12
C SER A 46 21.07 -8.43 1.62
N ASP A 47 22.29 -8.34 2.16
CA ASP A 47 22.51 -8.19 3.60
C ASP A 47 21.93 -6.89 4.16
N ILE A 48 22.07 -5.78 3.43
CA ILE A 48 21.57 -4.45 3.83
C ILE A 48 20.04 -4.47 3.88
N ILE A 49 19.40 -5.03 2.87
CA ILE A 49 17.93 -5.10 2.77
C ILE A 49 17.36 -6.02 3.86
N ARG A 50 17.98 -7.20 4.06
CA ARG A 50 17.56 -8.12 5.12
C ARG A 50 17.73 -7.51 6.51
N GLU A 51 18.85 -6.79 6.75
CA GLU A 51 19.06 -6.09 8.01
C GLU A 51 18.01 -5.01 8.25
N PHE A 52 17.61 -4.27 7.19
CA PHE A 52 16.53 -3.30 7.27
C PHE A 52 15.22 -3.96 7.72
N PHE A 53 14.81 -5.06 7.11
CA PHE A 53 13.58 -5.76 7.46
C PHE A 53 13.63 -6.26 8.92
N ARG A 54 14.71 -6.93 9.33
CA ARG A 54 14.89 -7.43 10.71
C ARG A 54 14.84 -6.31 11.74
N LYS A 55 15.52 -5.18 11.49
CA LYS A 55 15.50 -4.02 12.39
C LYS A 55 14.11 -3.42 12.56
N ASN A 56 13.27 -3.53 11.54
CA ASN A 56 11.90 -3.05 11.57
C ASN A 56 10.88 -4.12 11.99
N GLY A 57 11.31 -5.30 12.42
CA GLY A 57 10.43 -6.36 12.90
C GLY A 57 9.67 -7.09 11.80
N VAL A 58 10.14 -7.03 10.56
CA VAL A 58 9.58 -7.73 9.40
C VAL A 58 10.30 -9.05 9.20
N ASP A 59 9.55 -10.13 9.01
CA ASP A 59 10.10 -11.45 8.66
C ASP A 59 10.67 -11.42 7.24
N ASP A 60 11.97 -11.68 7.14
CA ASP A 60 12.73 -11.68 5.89
C ASP A 60 12.99 -13.09 5.33
N SER A 61 12.36 -14.11 5.89
CA SER A 61 12.55 -15.51 5.49
C SER A 61 12.07 -15.82 4.07
N LEU A 62 11.15 -15.00 3.54
CA LEU A 62 10.59 -15.13 2.19
C LEU A 62 11.26 -14.22 1.15
N ILE A 63 12.39 -13.60 1.51
CA ILE A 63 13.15 -12.79 0.55
C ILE A 63 13.92 -13.70 -0.40
N ALA A 64 13.72 -13.50 -1.69
CA ALA A 64 14.41 -14.20 -2.76
C ALA A 64 15.43 -13.27 -3.46
N GLU A 65 16.61 -13.80 -3.78
CA GLU A 65 17.57 -13.11 -4.64
C GLU A 65 17.12 -13.14 -6.11
N GLU A 66 17.66 -12.27 -6.93
CA GLU A 66 17.21 -12.00 -8.31
C GLU A 66 17.06 -13.27 -9.17
N ASN A 67 17.88 -14.30 -8.93
CA ASN A 67 17.87 -15.56 -9.65
C ASN A 67 17.10 -16.70 -8.95
N ASP A 68 16.53 -16.45 -7.75
CA ASP A 68 15.70 -17.42 -7.04
C ASP A 68 14.23 -17.04 -7.18
N ASP A 69 13.48 -17.78 -7.97
CA ASP A 69 12.08 -17.55 -8.27
C ASP A 69 11.12 -18.39 -7.40
N ASN A 70 11.65 -19.09 -6.40
CA ASN A 70 10.87 -20.00 -5.56
C ASN A 70 10.39 -19.33 -4.27
N PHE A 71 9.36 -18.50 -4.38
CA PHE A 71 8.59 -18.11 -3.19
C PHE A 71 7.75 -19.31 -2.72
N ASN A 72 8.15 -19.91 -1.63
CA ASN A 72 7.37 -21.01 -1.01
C ASN A 72 6.55 -20.46 0.17
N VAL A 73 5.45 -19.79 -0.15
CA VAL A 73 4.52 -19.24 0.84
C VAL A 73 3.09 -19.53 0.41
N SER A 74 2.25 -19.90 1.38
CA SER A 74 0.81 -20.01 1.23
C SER A 74 0.14 -18.82 1.92
N PRO A 75 -0.90 -18.20 1.32
CA PRO A 75 -1.57 -17.05 1.93
C PRO A 75 -2.44 -17.44 3.14
N ASP A 76 -2.72 -18.71 3.42
CA ASP A 76 -3.58 -19.19 4.51
C ASP A 76 -3.06 -18.87 5.92
N ASP A 77 -1.78 -18.54 6.03
CA ASP A 77 -1.17 -18.07 7.28
C ASP A 77 -1.39 -16.56 7.57
N PHE A 78 -2.02 -15.81 6.64
CA PHE A 78 -2.11 -14.35 6.70
C PHE A 78 -3.57 -13.86 6.70
N ASP A 79 -3.80 -12.72 7.36
CA ASP A 79 -5.10 -12.04 7.41
C ASP A 79 -5.31 -11.07 6.25
N ALA A 80 -4.24 -10.65 5.58
CA ALA A 80 -4.26 -9.85 4.36
C ALA A 80 -2.97 -10.01 3.56
N VAL A 81 -3.07 -9.77 2.24
CA VAL A 81 -1.92 -9.70 1.34
C VAL A 81 -1.88 -8.31 0.69
N PHE A 82 -0.70 -7.69 0.67
CA PHE A 82 -0.44 -6.47 -0.09
C PHE A 82 0.47 -6.78 -1.28
N ILE A 83 0.10 -6.30 -2.44
CA ILE A 83 0.85 -6.52 -3.69
C ILE A 83 1.13 -5.17 -4.32
N THR A 84 2.38 -4.94 -4.74
CA THR A 84 2.78 -3.74 -5.48
C THR A 84 2.89 -4.03 -6.97
N GLY A 85 2.58 -3.02 -7.80
CA GLY A 85 2.75 -3.12 -9.25
C GLY A 85 4.21 -3.35 -9.65
N GLU A 86 5.16 -2.77 -8.92
CA GLU A 86 6.59 -3.00 -9.14
C GLU A 86 6.98 -4.47 -9.00
N PHE A 87 6.39 -5.19 -8.04
CA PHE A 87 6.61 -6.63 -7.88
C PHE A 87 6.03 -7.40 -9.06
N VAL A 88 4.80 -7.09 -9.45
CA VAL A 88 4.08 -7.77 -10.55
C VAL A 88 4.78 -7.59 -11.89
N LEU A 89 5.37 -6.41 -12.11
CA LEU A 89 6.02 -6.03 -13.36
C LEU A 89 7.53 -6.34 -13.40
N ASP A 90 8.09 -6.85 -12.32
CA ASP A 90 9.53 -7.12 -12.23
C ASP A 90 9.98 -8.16 -13.26
N ASN A 91 9.30 -9.30 -13.31
CA ASN A 91 9.55 -10.36 -14.29
C ASN A 91 8.35 -11.33 -14.38
N GLU A 92 8.43 -12.28 -15.31
CA GLU A 92 7.36 -13.25 -15.59
C GLU A 92 7.03 -14.14 -14.37
N ASN A 93 8.03 -14.54 -13.59
CA ASN A 93 7.84 -15.39 -12.42
C ASN A 93 7.14 -14.63 -11.28
N SER A 94 7.52 -13.37 -11.05
CA SER A 94 6.83 -12.49 -10.09
C SER A 94 5.36 -12.27 -10.47
N TYR A 95 5.08 -12.08 -11.77
CA TYR A 95 3.73 -11.99 -12.28
C TYR A 95 2.90 -13.25 -11.99
N TYR A 96 3.42 -14.44 -12.37
CA TYR A 96 2.68 -15.70 -12.15
C TYR A 96 2.55 -16.04 -10.68
N PHE A 97 3.56 -15.74 -9.87
CA PHE A 97 3.48 -15.92 -8.42
C PHE A 97 2.40 -15.03 -7.80
N ALA A 98 2.40 -13.73 -8.08
CA ALA A 98 1.38 -12.80 -7.58
C ALA A 98 -0.03 -13.22 -8.03
N LYS A 99 -0.17 -13.67 -9.28
CA LYS A 99 -1.44 -14.18 -9.81
C LYS A 99 -1.93 -15.41 -9.05
N LYS A 100 -1.03 -16.37 -8.80
CA LYS A 100 -1.34 -17.56 -7.98
C LYS A 100 -1.80 -17.16 -6.57
N ILE A 101 -1.07 -16.24 -5.92
CA ILE A 101 -1.45 -15.73 -4.60
C ILE A 101 -2.85 -15.10 -4.62
N CYS A 102 -3.17 -14.25 -5.60
CA CYS A 102 -4.52 -13.68 -5.74
C CYS A 102 -5.61 -14.77 -5.87
N GLU A 103 -5.35 -15.83 -6.66
CA GLU A 103 -6.29 -16.93 -6.85
C GLU A 103 -6.50 -17.76 -5.57
N GLU A 104 -5.45 -17.98 -4.80
CA GLU A 104 -5.51 -18.67 -3.51
C GLU A 104 -6.20 -17.81 -2.45
N CYS A 105 -5.84 -16.52 -2.34
CA CYS A 105 -6.51 -15.55 -1.46
C CYS A 105 -8.02 -15.49 -1.73
N ARG A 106 -8.42 -15.48 -3.00
CA ARG A 106 -9.85 -15.49 -3.37
C ARG A 106 -10.58 -16.72 -2.87
N LYS A 107 -9.96 -17.91 -2.92
CA LYS A 107 -10.55 -19.17 -2.43
C LYS A 107 -10.67 -19.21 -0.91
N LEU A 108 -9.73 -18.55 -0.23
CA LEU A 108 -9.61 -18.49 1.23
C LEU A 108 -10.30 -17.26 1.84
N GLU A 109 -10.90 -16.41 1.00
CA GLU A 109 -11.51 -15.13 1.41
C GLU A 109 -10.54 -14.19 2.15
N ILE A 110 -9.24 -14.27 1.79
CA ILE A 110 -8.20 -13.38 2.32
C ILE A 110 -8.16 -12.12 1.46
N PRO A 111 -8.31 -10.92 2.03
CA PRO A 111 -8.30 -9.69 1.26
C PRO A 111 -6.92 -9.40 0.67
N VAL A 112 -6.91 -9.06 -0.61
CA VAL A 112 -5.74 -8.52 -1.32
C VAL A 112 -5.89 -7.01 -1.45
N VAL A 113 -4.90 -6.26 -1.01
CA VAL A 113 -4.76 -4.82 -1.29
C VAL A 113 -3.71 -4.66 -2.37
N PHE A 114 -4.04 -3.95 -3.45
CA PHE A 114 -3.16 -3.77 -4.60
C PHE A 114 -2.89 -2.30 -4.86
N ASP A 115 -1.61 -1.93 -4.82
CA ASP A 115 -1.12 -0.60 -5.21
C ASP A 115 -0.37 -0.74 -6.54
N PRO A 116 -0.81 -0.08 -7.62
CA PRO A 116 -0.14 -0.15 -8.92
C PRO A 116 1.26 0.47 -8.89
N GLY A 117 1.52 1.41 -7.96
CA GLY A 117 2.72 2.21 -7.97
C GLY A 117 2.95 2.90 -9.32
N ASN A 118 4.18 3.29 -9.57
CA ASN A 118 4.58 3.77 -10.89
C ASN A 118 4.78 2.57 -11.83
N PHE A 119 3.78 2.26 -12.64
CA PHE A 119 3.84 1.14 -13.60
C PHE A 119 4.44 1.50 -14.96
N GLY A 120 4.92 2.74 -15.14
CA GLY A 120 5.73 3.18 -16.29
C GLY A 120 4.96 3.20 -17.61
N GLU A 121 5.14 2.19 -18.45
CA GLU A 121 4.72 2.20 -19.84
C GLU A 121 3.26 1.77 -20.08
N LYS A 122 2.69 2.18 -21.22
CA LYS A 122 1.30 1.87 -21.59
C LYS A 122 1.02 0.38 -21.74
N GLU A 123 2.04 -0.41 -22.05
CA GLU A 123 1.94 -1.87 -22.20
C GLU A 123 1.59 -2.56 -20.88
N ASN A 124 1.94 -1.96 -19.75
CA ASN A 124 1.65 -2.49 -18.43
C ASN A 124 0.20 -2.27 -17.96
N VAL A 125 -0.56 -1.40 -18.63
CA VAL A 125 -1.92 -1.02 -18.23
C VAL A 125 -2.85 -2.22 -18.07
N GLU A 126 -2.81 -3.18 -18.99
CA GLU A 126 -3.67 -4.36 -18.95
C GLU A 126 -3.30 -5.30 -17.80
N ILE A 127 -2.02 -5.43 -17.49
CA ILE A 127 -1.54 -6.22 -16.34
C ILE A 127 -2.05 -5.58 -15.03
N ILE A 128 -1.87 -4.27 -14.90
CA ILE A 128 -2.32 -3.52 -13.71
C ILE A 128 -3.83 -3.63 -13.53
N ARG A 129 -4.61 -3.51 -14.61
CA ARG A 129 -6.07 -3.69 -14.57
C ARG A 129 -6.49 -5.10 -14.16
N ASP A 130 -5.79 -6.13 -14.63
CA ASP A 130 -6.06 -7.52 -14.25
C ASP A 130 -5.87 -7.73 -12.73
N PHE A 131 -4.82 -7.16 -12.14
CA PHE A 131 -4.62 -7.21 -10.69
C PHE A 131 -5.62 -6.35 -9.91
N ALA A 132 -5.99 -5.17 -10.41
CA ALA A 132 -7.03 -4.34 -9.82
C ALA A 132 -8.37 -5.10 -9.69
N LEU A 133 -8.73 -5.91 -10.70
CA LEU A 133 -9.93 -6.73 -10.71
C LEU A 133 -9.87 -7.93 -9.74
N LYS A 134 -8.67 -8.36 -9.35
CA LYS A 134 -8.45 -9.47 -8.41
C LYS A 134 -8.35 -8.99 -6.96
N ALA A 135 -8.08 -7.70 -6.76
CA ALA A 135 -7.92 -7.13 -5.44
C ALA A 135 -9.26 -6.90 -4.72
N GLU A 136 -9.26 -7.05 -3.41
CA GLU A 136 -10.35 -6.57 -2.54
C GLU A 136 -10.37 -5.05 -2.48
N VAL A 137 -9.18 -4.42 -2.41
CA VAL A 137 -9.01 -2.96 -2.43
C VAL A 137 -7.92 -2.59 -3.43
N PHE A 138 -8.27 -1.79 -4.43
CA PHE A 138 -7.36 -1.19 -5.39
C PHE A 138 -7.00 0.24 -4.94
N VAL A 139 -5.69 0.57 -4.86
CA VAL A 139 -5.22 1.81 -4.21
C VAL A 139 -4.27 2.59 -5.13
N PRO A 140 -4.76 3.17 -6.24
CA PRO A 140 -3.93 3.99 -7.11
C PRO A 140 -3.75 5.41 -6.56
N ALA A 141 -2.61 6.05 -6.87
CA ALA A 141 -2.53 7.49 -6.85
C ALA A 141 -3.37 8.11 -7.98
N ILE A 142 -3.82 9.34 -7.82
CA ILE A 142 -4.70 9.98 -8.81
C ILE A 142 -4.06 10.04 -10.21
N GLU A 143 -2.75 10.25 -10.29
CA GLU A 143 -2.06 10.30 -11.58
C GLU A 143 -2.00 8.92 -12.25
N ASP A 144 -1.77 7.86 -11.48
CA ASP A 144 -1.80 6.48 -11.97
C ASP A 144 -3.21 6.11 -12.44
N ALA A 145 -4.22 6.46 -11.64
CA ALA A 145 -5.61 6.22 -11.99
C ALA A 145 -6.04 6.92 -13.29
N LYS A 146 -5.61 8.18 -13.49
CA LYS A 146 -5.81 8.92 -14.76
C LYS A 146 -5.16 8.22 -15.94
N GLN A 147 -3.92 7.74 -15.77
CA GLN A 147 -3.19 7.03 -16.82
C GLN A 147 -3.89 5.72 -17.18
N LEU A 148 -4.43 4.99 -16.21
CA LEU A 148 -5.13 3.74 -16.42
C LEU A 148 -6.46 3.87 -17.19
N CYS A 149 -7.20 4.95 -17.02
CA CYS A 149 -8.54 5.06 -17.59
C CYS A 149 -8.78 6.27 -18.49
N GLY A 150 -7.86 7.25 -18.53
CA GLY A 150 -8.00 8.47 -19.33
C GLY A 150 -9.00 9.50 -18.76
N LEU A 151 -9.57 9.25 -17.58
CA LEU A 151 -10.47 10.16 -16.88
C LEU A 151 -9.69 11.01 -15.88
N THR A 152 -10.24 12.15 -15.45
CA THR A 152 -9.54 13.10 -14.59
C THR A 152 -10.18 13.30 -13.22
N GLU A 153 -11.49 13.11 -13.11
CA GLU A 153 -12.26 13.34 -11.89
C GLU A 153 -12.27 12.06 -11.02
N PRO A 154 -11.89 12.13 -9.74
CA PRO A 154 -11.80 10.95 -8.88
C PRO A 154 -13.07 10.10 -8.84
N GLU A 155 -14.24 10.74 -8.76
CA GLU A 155 -15.53 10.04 -8.75
C GLU A 155 -15.77 9.27 -10.06
N LYS A 156 -15.52 9.90 -11.22
CA LYS A 156 -15.69 9.25 -12.52
C LYS A 156 -14.69 8.10 -12.73
N ILE A 157 -13.47 8.28 -12.25
CA ILE A 157 -12.44 7.24 -12.24
C ILE A 157 -12.92 6.05 -11.41
N ALA A 158 -13.40 6.32 -10.20
CA ALA A 158 -13.91 5.27 -9.32
C ALA A 158 -15.12 4.55 -9.92
N ASP A 159 -16.08 5.28 -10.52
CA ASP A 159 -17.21 4.70 -11.24
C ASP A 159 -16.78 3.78 -12.38
N TYR A 160 -15.79 4.19 -13.14
CA TYR A 160 -15.23 3.38 -14.21
C TYR A 160 -14.69 2.05 -13.66
N PHE A 161 -13.84 2.05 -12.64
CA PHE A 161 -13.26 0.81 -12.08
C PHE A 161 -14.31 -0.08 -11.40
N ILE A 162 -15.26 0.49 -10.67
CA ILE A 162 -16.37 -0.27 -10.08
C ILE A 162 -17.23 -0.91 -11.20
N SER A 163 -17.47 -0.20 -12.32
CA SER A 163 -18.21 -0.75 -13.46
C SER A 163 -17.49 -1.90 -14.16
N LEU A 164 -16.16 -1.94 -14.12
CA LEU A 164 -15.35 -3.05 -14.61
C LEU A 164 -15.35 -4.26 -13.67
N GLY A 165 -15.77 -4.09 -12.41
CA GLY A 165 -15.83 -5.17 -11.44
C GLY A 165 -14.83 -5.08 -10.28
N VAL A 166 -14.07 -3.97 -10.17
CA VAL A 166 -13.25 -3.71 -8.97
C VAL A 166 -14.18 -3.63 -7.75
N ASN A 167 -13.82 -4.31 -6.67
CA ASN A 167 -14.68 -4.40 -5.48
C ASN A 167 -14.68 -3.11 -4.67
N LYS A 168 -13.48 -2.60 -4.34
CA LYS A 168 -13.28 -1.32 -3.64
C LYS A 168 -12.12 -0.58 -4.28
N ILE A 169 -12.24 0.74 -4.41
CA ILE A 169 -11.16 1.60 -4.89
C ILE A 169 -10.92 2.74 -3.91
N VAL A 170 -9.66 3.04 -3.65
CA VAL A 170 -9.21 4.18 -2.85
C VAL A 170 -8.19 4.96 -3.66
N ILE A 171 -8.56 6.14 -4.13
CA ILE A 171 -7.71 7.00 -4.95
C ILE A 171 -7.03 8.01 -4.04
N THR A 172 -5.71 7.95 -3.90
CA THR A 172 -4.98 8.95 -3.10
C THR A 172 -4.86 10.27 -3.86
N LEU A 173 -5.14 11.39 -3.18
CA LEU A 173 -5.17 12.74 -3.75
C LEU A 173 -4.08 13.66 -3.14
N GLY A 174 -3.04 13.07 -2.56
CA GLY A 174 -1.97 13.78 -1.87
C GLY A 174 -2.49 14.63 -0.72
N LYS A 175 -2.19 15.92 -0.70
CA LYS A 175 -2.64 16.84 0.36
C LYS A 175 -4.16 17.03 0.47
N GLN A 176 -4.94 16.58 -0.49
CA GLN A 176 -6.39 16.62 -0.46
C GLN A 176 -6.98 15.38 0.25
N GLY A 177 -6.16 14.40 0.61
CA GLY A 177 -6.61 13.16 1.24
C GLY A 177 -6.87 12.06 0.23
N ALA A 178 -8.04 11.44 0.24
CA ALA A 178 -8.38 10.36 -0.67
C ALA A 178 -9.88 10.34 -1.02
N PHE A 179 -10.19 9.86 -2.21
CA PHE A 179 -11.54 9.47 -2.63
C PHE A 179 -11.68 7.96 -2.53
N PHE A 180 -12.78 7.46 -2.01
CA PHE A 180 -13.02 6.03 -1.92
C PHE A 180 -14.42 5.65 -2.44
N LYS A 181 -14.51 4.46 -3.00
CA LYS A 181 -15.77 3.90 -3.49
C LYS A 181 -15.81 2.39 -3.41
N SER A 182 -16.95 1.88 -3.01
CA SER A 182 -17.35 0.48 -3.09
C SER A 182 -18.79 0.41 -3.62
N ARG A 183 -19.41 -0.78 -3.59
CA ARG A 183 -20.82 -0.93 -3.92
C ARG A 183 -21.77 -0.35 -2.88
N VAL A 184 -21.31 -0.15 -1.63
CA VAL A 184 -22.15 0.24 -0.49
C VAL A 184 -21.80 1.59 0.10
N GLU A 185 -20.62 2.10 -0.15
CA GLU A 185 -20.16 3.40 0.37
C GLU A 185 -19.28 4.12 -0.65
N SER A 186 -19.34 5.44 -0.61
CA SER A 186 -18.53 6.33 -1.44
C SER A 186 -18.35 7.66 -0.73
N GLY A 187 -17.21 8.30 -0.88
CA GLY A 187 -16.98 9.61 -0.31
C GLY A 187 -15.54 10.09 -0.47
N GLU A 188 -15.33 11.30 0.03
CA GLU A 188 -14.01 11.91 0.20
C GLU A 188 -13.60 11.83 1.68
N ALA A 189 -12.37 11.44 1.91
CA ALA A 189 -11.76 11.49 3.24
C ALA A 189 -10.65 12.55 3.18
N PRO A 190 -10.86 13.74 3.76
CA PRO A 190 -9.84 14.77 3.80
C PRO A 190 -8.66 14.31 4.67
N THR A 191 -7.47 14.83 4.36
CA THR A 191 -6.29 14.55 5.19
C THR A 191 -6.34 15.34 6.50
N PHE A 192 -5.50 14.95 7.46
CA PHE A 192 -5.29 15.71 8.67
C PHE A 192 -4.36 16.90 8.43
N ARG A 193 -4.46 17.90 9.30
CA ARG A 193 -3.53 19.01 9.32
C ARG A 193 -2.21 18.56 9.94
N ALA A 194 -1.13 18.60 9.18
CA ALA A 194 0.21 18.37 9.71
C ALA A 194 0.70 19.61 10.47
N ASP A 195 1.39 19.42 11.60
CA ASP A 195 2.02 20.54 12.32
C ASP A 195 3.18 21.14 11.52
N LYS A 196 3.88 20.28 10.77
CA LYS A 196 4.96 20.65 9.85
C LYS A 196 5.07 19.61 8.74
N VAL A 197 5.55 20.01 7.58
CA VAL A 197 5.95 19.10 6.51
C VAL A 197 7.46 19.12 6.42
N VAL A 198 8.10 17.96 6.68
CA VAL A 198 9.56 17.83 6.69
C VAL A 198 10.02 17.03 5.47
N ASP A 199 9.42 15.85 5.25
CA ASP A 199 9.75 14.97 4.14
C ASP A 199 8.48 14.22 3.72
N VAL A 200 8.17 14.21 2.44
CA VAL A 200 6.99 13.52 1.90
C VAL A 200 7.27 12.07 1.51
N THR A 201 8.51 11.64 1.59
CA THR A 201 8.93 10.29 1.24
C THR A 201 8.28 9.28 2.18
N GLY A 202 7.72 8.19 1.62
CA GLY A 202 7.05 7.14 2.39
C GLY A 202 5.63 7.48 2.86
N ALA A 203 5.08 8.66 2.51
CA ALA A 203 3.70 9.00 2.83
C ALA A 203 2.69 8.00 2.24
N GLY A 204 2.92 7.56 1.00
CA GLY A 204 2.11 6.53 0.33
C GLY A 204 2.20 5.17 1.03
N ASP A 205 3.40 4.75 1.43
CA ASP A 205 3.60 3.51 2.18
C ASP A 205 2.91 3.55 3.55
N ALA A 206 3.02 4.68 4.26
CA ALA A 206 2.33 4.87 5.52
C ALA A 206 0.80 4.84 5.34
N PHE A 207 0.29 5.48 4.28
CA PHE A 207 -1.11 5.40 3.91
C PHE A 207 -1.54 3.95 3.65
N ALA A 208 -0.80 3.21 2.83
CA ALA A 208 -1.08 1.81 2.53
C ALA A 208 -1.10 0.96 3.82
N ALA A 209 -0.13 1.13 4.72
CA ALA A 209 -0.10 0.42 5.99
C ALA A 209 -1.34 0.73 6.86
N GLY A 210 -1.75 1.99 6.96
CA GLY A 210 -2.96 2.39 7.66
C GLY A 210 -4.22 1.75 7.08
N LEU A 211 -4.33 1.73 5.75
CA LEU A 211 -5.45 1.11 5.03
C LEU A 211 -5.48 -0.41 5.25
N ILE A 212 -4.35 -1.10 5.08
CA ILE A 212 -4.23 -2.55 5.28
C ILE A 212 -4.59 -2.93 6.72
N SER A 213 -4.14 -2.16 7.71
CA SER A 213 -4.51 -2.41 9.12
C SER A 213 -6.02 -2.34 9.32
N GLY A 214 -6.70 -1.40 8.66
CA GLY A 214 -8.16 -1.30 8.66
C GLY A 214 -8.85 -2.45 7.98
N VAL A 215 -8.30 -2.93 6.87
CA VAL A 215 -8.80 -4.11 6.13
C VAL A 215 -8.70 -5.38 6.99
N ILE A 216 -7.56 -5.58 7.66
CA ILE A 216 -7.34 -6.71 8.58
C ILE A 216 -8.33 -6.65 9.76
N GLU A 217 -8.58 -5.46 10.31
CA GLU A 217 -9.53 -5.25 11.40
C GLU A 217 -10.99 -5.30 10.93
N LYS A 218 -11.25 -5.38 9.62
CA LYS A 218 -12.58 -5.40 8.99
C LYS A 218 -13.45 -4.20 9.36
N ILE A 219 -12.84 -3.03 9.56
CA ILE A 219 -13.58 -1.78 9.78
C ILE A 219 -14.16 -1.26 8.44
N PRO A 220 -15.17 -0.36 8.47
CA PRO A 220 -15.70 0.28 7.26
C PRO A 220 -14.59 0.93 6.42
N LEU A 221 -14.74 0.91 5.09
CA LEU A 221 -13.73 1.47 4.18
C LEU A 221 -13.47 2.95 4.47
N SER A 222 -14.52 3.72 4.76
CA SER A 222 -14.42 5.12 5.16
C SER A 222 -13.52 5.33 6.38
N GLU A 223 -13.65 4.49 7.41
CA GLU A 223 -12.81 4.56 8.62
C GLU A 223 -11.36 4.12 8.32
N ALA A 224 -11.17 3.09 7.49
CA ALA A 224 -9.86 2.62 7.07
C ALA A 224 -9.11 3.71 6.28
N VAL A 225 -9.79 4.44 5.39
CA VAL A 225 -9.22 5.56 4.62
C VAL A 225 -8.86 6.74 5.51
N VAL A 226 -9.68 7.08 6.49
CA VAL A 226 -9.36 8.12 7.50
C VAL A 226 -8.11 7.74 8.28
N ARG A 227 -7.99 6.50 8.73
CA ARG A 227 -6.78 5.97 9.38
C ARG A 227 -5.56 6.07 8.46
N ALA A 228 -5.72 5.70 7.20
CA ALA A 228 -4.66 5.78 6.18
C ALA A 228 -4.15 7.22 5.98
N ASN A 229 -5.07 8.19 5.87
CA ASN A 229 -4.73 9.61 5.79
C ASN A 229 -3.94 10.09 7.02
N ALA A 230 -4.35 9.67 8.22
CA ALA A 230 -3.63 10.01 9.45
C ALA A 230 -2.20 9.43 9.44
N CYS A 231 -2.02 8.19 8.97
CA CYS A 231 -0.69 7.56 8.85
C CYS A 231 0.21 8.34 7.90
N GLY A 232 -0.27 8.66 6.69
CA GLY A 232 0.47 9.46 5.72
C GLY A 232 0.83 10.84 6.27
N CYS A 233 -0.11 11.49 6.97
CA CYS A 233 0.12 12.78 7.59
C CYS A 233 1.15 12.72 8.74
N CYS A 234 1.18 11.67 9.55
CA CYS A 234 2.21 11.47 10.56
C CYS A 234 3.59 11.28 9.92
N ALA A 235 3.68 10.48 8.86
CA ALA A 235 4.95 10.16 8.21
C ALA A 235 5.67 11.39 7.68
N ILE A 236 4.95 12.35 7.09
CA ILE A 236 5.56 13.56 6.50
C ILE A 236 6.12 14.58 7.50
N GLN A 237 5.94 14.36 8.79
CA GLN A 237 6.36 15.30 9.84
C GLN A 237 7.77 15.03 10.38
N SER A 238 8.44 13.99 9.88
CA SER A 238 9.79 13.60 10.27
C SER A 238 10.68 13.42 9.05
N GLU A 239 11.99 13.55 9.21
CA GLU A 239 12.95 13.24 8.16
C GLU A 239 13.08 11.73 7.99
N GLY A 240 13.09 11.28 6.74
CA GLY A 240 13.17 9.86 6.38
C GLY A 240 11.91 9.08 6.75
N PHE A 241 12.07 7.75 6.90
CA PHE A 241 10.96 6.84 7.15
C PHE A 241 10.65 6.74 8.64
N SER A 242 9.70 7.54 9.09
CA SER A 242 9.20 7.52 10.47
C SER A 242 7.71 7.20 10.46
N PHE A 243 7.34 6.10 11.11
CA PHE A 243 5.95 5.69 11.22
C PHE A 243 5.48 5.73 12.66
N PRO A 244 4.25 6.20 12.94
CA PRO A 244 3.69 6.15 14.27
C PRO A 244 3.44 4.70 14.70
N SER A 245 3.49 4.43 16.00
CA SER A 245 2.84 3.24 16.55
C SER A 245 1.32 3.39 16.45
N ILE A 246 0.59 2.29 16.62
CA ILE A 246 -0.90 2.35 16.59
C ILE A 246 -1.45 3.25 17.71
N GLN A 247 -0.75 3.37 18.83
CA GLN A 247 -1.15 4.24 19.92
C GLN A 247 -0.91 5.72 19.58
N GLU A 248 0.27 6.06 19.06
CA GLU A 248 0.61 7.41 18.60
C GLU A 248 -0.36 7.86 17.50
N LEU A 249 -0.72 6.97 16.59
CA LEU A 249 -1.68 7.24 15.54
C LEU A 249 -3.08 7.56 16.10
N ARG A 250 -3.56 6.77 17.09
CA ARG A 250 -4.84 7.04 17.76
C ARG A 250 -4.86 8.39 18.46
N GLU A 251 -3.79 8.72 19.17
CA GLU A 251 -3.63 10.03 19.83
C GLU A 251 -3.61 11.17 18.80
N TYR A 252 -2.92 10.98 17.68
CA TYR A 252 -2.89 11.93 16.57
C TYR A 252 -4.31 12.19 16.03
N MET A 253 -5.05 11.15 15.71
CA MET A 253 -6.42 11.26 15.18
C MET A 253 -7.39 11.94 16.16
N LEU A 254 -7.16 11.84 17.47
CA LEU A 254 -7.99 12.50 18.49
C LEU A 254 -7.65 13.99 18.67
N THR A 255 -6.42 14.39 18.41
CA THR A 255 -5.89 15.73 18.70
C THR A 255 -5.82 16.64 17.48
N HIS A 256 -5.76 16.09 16.28
CA HIS A 256 -5.61 16.83 15.03
C HIS A 256 -6.93 16.93 14.26
N ARG A 257 -7.09 18.04 13.53
CA ARG A 257 -8.28 18.33 12.73
C ARG A 257 -8.05 17.97 11.27
N PHE A 258 -9.11 17.66 10.57
CA PHE A 258 -9.10 17.55 9.13
C PHE A 258 -8.78 18.88 8.44
N VAL A 259 -8.13 18.81 7.28
CA VAL A 259 -8.05 19.94 6.36
C VAL A 259 -9.42 20.09 5.70
N VAL A 260 -10.13 21.18 6.01
CA VAL A 260 -11.40 21.51 5.37
C VAL A 260 -11.13 22.55 4.30
N ASP A 261 -11.63 22.36 3.08
CA ASP A 261 -11.51 23.33 1.99
C ASP A 261 -11.99 24.72 2.42
N GLY A 262 -11.12 25.72 2.31
CA GLY A 262 -11.37 27.10 2.72
C GLY A 262 -10.32 27.69 3.65
N CYS A 263 -9.50 26.93 4.32
CA CYS A 263 -8.32 27.44 5.02
C CYS A 263 -7.15 27.58 4.04
N LYS A 264 -7.05 28.78 3.45
CA LYS A 264 -5.83 29.25 2.80
C LYS A 264 -4.82 29.60 3.90
N ASP A 265 -4.04 28.63 4.31
CA ASP A 265 -2.81 28.87 5.08
C ASP A 265 -1.89 27.67 4.88
N TYR A 266 -1.11 27.78 3.79
CA TYR A 266 0.25 27.22 3.64
C TYR A 266 1.00 28.04 2.59
#